data_8858376e0ff287c5113fd6b2293d51e0
#
_entry.id   8858376e0ff287c5113fd6b2293d51e0
#
_cell.length_a   1.000
_cell.length_b   1.000
_cell.length_c   1.000
_cell.angle_alpha   90.00
_cell.angle_beta   90.00
_cell.angle_gamma   90.00
#
_symmetry.space_group_name_H-M   'P 1'
#
loop_
_entity.id
_entity.type
_entity.pdbx_description
1 polymer ?
#
loop_
_entity_poly.entity_id
_entity_poly.type
_entity_poly.pdbx_seq_one_letter_code
_entity_poly.pdbx_strand_id
1 'polypeptide(L)'
;MMERNFWRLVKKYSVTSFAGVPYNYEMILRLGVDKLEISSINKMTQAGGRLDFNKIEKINNSLKSKNIKFYVMYGQTEATARMSYLPPKDIERKPDSIGISIPNGKLWIEDSKGRIVEQSDSVGELIYSGENVSMGYARSLIDLELGDKNARILKTGDLARFDSEGYFFIEGSNNRFVKLFGNRISLDSLEKIVSNKGFESVATGGDKKIVIHIINNPNLSQDSLRSEISEVIGINHVAIKINVISEFPRLDNGKIDYNFLNNSK
;
A
#
# COMPACT_ATOMS: atom_id res chain seq x y z
N MET A 1 -17.10 8.96 -9.86
CA MET A 1 -15.80 9.33 -10.48
C MET A 1 -15.74 8.96 -11.97
N MET A 2 -16.27 7.83 -12.39
CA MET A 2 -16.44 7.48 -13.83
C MET A 2 -17.43 8.38 -14.56
N GLU A 3 -18.30 9.08 -13.84
CA GLU A 3 -19.31 9.93 -14.43
C GLU A 3 -18.73 11.26 -14.89
N ARG A 4 -19.10 11.69 -16.10
CA ARG A 4 -18.74 13.03 -16.64
C ARG A 4 -19.14 14.17 -15.70
N ASN A 5 -20.20 13.97 -14.92
CA ASN A 5 -20.69 14.96 -13.96
C ASN A 5 -19.68 15.27 -12.86
N PHE A 6 -18.93 14.28 -12.37
CA PHE A 6 -17.90 14.49 -11.34
C PHE A 6 -16.85 15.51 -11.82
N TRP A 7 -16.26 15.29 -12.98
CA TRP A 7 -15.21 16.18 -13.52
C TRP A 7 -15.75 17.56 -13.92
N ARG A 8 -17.02 17.62 -14.37
CA ARG A 8 -17.70 18.88 -14.59
C ARG A 8 -17.84 19.70 -13.30
N LEU A 9 -18.12 19.06 -12.17
CA LEU A 9 -18.19 19.73 -10.86
C LEU A 9 -16.80 20.19 -10.41
N VAL A 10 -15.75 19.37 -10.63
CA VAL A 10 -14.35 19.76 -10.38
C VAL A 10 -14.02 21.08 -11.10
N LYS A 11 -14.35 21.18 -12.36
CA LYS A 11 -14.18 22.42 -13.15
C LYS A 11 -15.07 23.56 -12.63
N LYS A 12 -16.37 23.29 -12.46
CA LYS A 12 -17.34 24.30 -12.03
C LYS A 12 -16.95 25.00 -10.73
N TYR A 13 -16.43 24.22 -9.77
CA TYR A 13 -16.04 24.75 -8.46
C TYR A 13 -14.55 25.09 -8.36
N SER A 14 -13.83 25.03 -9.47
CA SER A 14 -12.38 25.31 -9.52
C SER A 14 -11.62 24.56 -8.41
N VAL A 15 -11.89 23.26 -8.28
CA VAL A 15 -11.26 22.41 -7.26
C VAL A 15 -9.75 22.42 -7.45
N THR A 16 -9.00 22.75 -6.41
CA THR A 16 -7.54 22.88 -6.46
C THR A 16 -6.77 21.68 -5.97
N SER A 17 -7.44 20.75 -5.27
CA SER A 17 -6.81 19.59 -4.64
C SER A 17 -7.70 18.35 -4.79
N PHE A 18 -7.08 17.22 -5.10
CA PHE A 18 -7.75 15.93 -5.17
C PHE A 18 -7.03 14.89 -4.30
N ALA A 19 -7.78 14.21 -3.43
CA ALA A 19 -7.28 13.09 -2.65
C ALA A 19 -7.97 11.79 -3.08
N GLY A 20 -7.22 10.74 -3.32
CA GLY A 20 -7.76 9.47 -3.77
C GLY A 20 -7.08 8.25 -3.16
N VAL A 21 -7.80 7.13 -3.18
CA VAL A 21 -7.27 5.79 -2.88
C VAL A 21 -6.75 5.15 -4.18
N PRO A 22 -5.99 4.04 -4.14
CA PRO A 22 -5.45 3.38 -5.32
C PRO A 22 -6.48 3.19 -6.44
N TYR A 23 -7.67 2.70 -6.10
CA TYR A 23 -8.76 2.48 -7.06
C TYR A 23 -9.15 3.76 -7.84
N ASN A 24 -9.13 4.92 -7.19
CA ASN A 24 -9.43 6.17 -7.87
C ASN A 24 -8.40 6.48 -8.96
N TYR A 25 -7.12 6.22 -8.70
CA TYR A 25 -6.03 6.43 -9.65
C TYR A 25 -6.05 5.42 -10.79
N GLU A 26 -6.43 4.17 -10.52
CA GLU A 26 -6.67 3.19 -11.58
C GLU A 26 -7.78 3.65 -12.53
N MET A 27 -8.86 4.24 -11.99
CA MET A 27 -9.93 4.80 -12.81
C MET A 27 -9.48 6.02 -13.61
N ILE A 28 -8.66 6.90 -13.01
CA ILE A 28 -8.06 8.04 -13.71
C ILE A 28 -7.19 7.58 -14.88
N LEU A 29 -6.37 6.54 -14.69
CA LEU A 29 -5.58 5.96 -15.78
C LEU A 29 -6.45 5.37 -16.88
N ARG A 30 -7.54 4.66 -16.55
CA ARG A 30 -8.48 4.10 -17.54
C ARG A 30 -9.19 5.18 -18.34
N LEU A 31 -9.56 6.29 -17.72
CA LEU A 31 -10.20 7.43 -18.39
C LEU A 31 -9.21 8.21 -19.26
N GLY A 32 -7.93 8.14 -18.93
CA GLY A 32 -6.87 8.96 -19.53
C GLY A 32 -6.81 10.35 -18.91
N VAL A 33 -5.72 10.65 -18.22
CA VAL A 33 -5.51 11.92 -17.48
C VAL A 33 -5.72 13.14 -18.38
N ASP A 34 -5.37 13.03 -19.66
CA ASP A 34 -5.48 14.14 -20.62
C ASP A 34 -6.91 14.50 -21.00
N LYS A 35 -7.83 13.56 -20.82
CA LYS A 35 -9.26 13.74 -21.12
C LYS A 35 -10.03 14.36 -19.95
N LEU A 36 -9.38 14.54 -18.78
CA LEU A 36 -10.03 15.03 -17.58
C LEU A 36 -9.96 16.56 -17.49
N GLU A 37 -11.07 17.17 -17.04
CA GLU A 37 -11.15 18.59 -16.76
C GLU A 37 -10.57 18.93 -15.39
N ILE A 38 -9.23 18.95 -15.30
CA ILE A 38 -8.46 19.10 -14.06
C ILE A 38 -7.55 20.34 -14.07
N SER A 39 -7.83 21.32 -14.93
CA SER A 39 -6.98 22.51 -15.10
C SER A 39 -6.84 23.39 -13.84
N SER A 40 -7.80 23.32 -12.92
CA SER A 40 -7.75 24.03 -11.64
C SER A 40 -7.00 23.25 -10.54
N ILE A 41 -6.77 21.95 -10.74
CA ILE A 41 -6.07 21.13 -9.74
C ILE A 41 -4.58 21.43 -9.80
N ASN A 42 -3.97 21.72 -8.65
CA ASN A 42 -2.52 21.92 -8.52
C ASN A 42 -1.82 20.85 -7.69
N LYS A 43 -2.57 20.01 -6.98
CA LYS A 43 -2.04 18.89 -6.22
C LYS A 43 -3.00 17.70 -6.16
N MET A 44 -2.43 16.51 -6.23
CA MET A 44 -3.15 15.25 -6.05
C MET A 44 -2.41 14.38 -5.03
N THR A 45 -3.16 13.68 -4.17
CA THR A 45 -2.59 12.82 -3.13
C THR A 45 -3.17 11.42 -3.20
N GLN A 46 -2.33 10.41 -3.10
CA GLN A 46 -2.73 9.01 -3.03
C GLN A 46 -2.43 8.46 -1.63
N ALA A 47 -3.41 7.82 -1.01
CA ALA A 47 -3.27 7.14 0.27
C ALA A 47 -4.33 6.04 0.43
N GLY A 48 -4.28 5.30 1.56
CA GLY A 48 -5.30 4.31 1.92
C GLY A 48 -5.11 2.94 1.28
N GLY A 49 -3.93 2.66 0.73
CA GLY A 49 -3.51 1.39 0.18
C GLY A 49 -2.28 1.56 -0.71
N ARG A 50 -1.63 0.44 -1.02
CA ARG A 50 -0.49 0.43 -1.94
C ARG A 50 -1.01 0.58 -3.38
N LEU A 51 -0.44 1.53 -4.11
CA LEU A 51 -0.58 1.65 -5.56
C LEU A 51 0.71 1.13 -6.18
N ASP A 52 0.60 0.28 -7.21
CA ASP A 52 1.74 -0.26 -7.93
C ASP A 52 2.62 0.85 -8.52
N PHE A 53 3.94 0.67 -8.45
CA PHE A 53 4.90 1.70 -8.86
C PHE A 53 4.74 2.09 -10.34
N ASN A 54 4.50 1.14 -11.24
CA ASN A 54 4.31 1.45 -12.66
C ASN A 54 3.08 2.36 -12.88
N LYS A 55 2.04 2.21 -12.04
CA LYS A 55 0.86 3.09 -12.06
C LYS A 55 1.20 4.47 -11.49
N ILE A 56 1.96 4.52 -10.39
CA ILE A 56 2.47 5.77 -9.80
C ILE A 56 3.26 6.56 -10.84
N GLU A 57 4.20 5.91 -11.52
CA GLU A 57 5.03 6.53 -12.54
C GLU A 57 4.21 7.09 -13.70
N LYS A 58 3.28 6.31 -14.25
CA LYS A 58 2.38 6.75 -15.32
C LYS A 58 1.54 7.97 -14.90
N ILE A 59 1.00 7.96 -13.68
CA ILE A 59 0.23 9.08 -13.14
C ILE A 59 1.13 10.30 -12.97
N ASN A 60 2.28 10.13 -12.32
CA ASN A 60 3.23 11.21 -12.07
C ASN A 60 3.65 11.90 -13.35
N ASN A 61 4.01 11.14 -14.39
CA ASN A 61 4.40 11.68 -15.69
C ASN A 61 3.28 12.49 -16.35
N SER A 62 2.05 11.95 -16.32
CA SER A 62 0.89 12.65 -16.88
C SER A 62 0.52 13.92 -16.09
N LEU A 63 0.66 13.91 -14.76
CA LEU A 63 0.39 15.07 -13.92
C LEU A 63 1.48 16.13 -13.98
N LYS A 64 2.75 15.72 -14.10
CA LYS A 64 3.90 16.59 -14.25
C LYS A 64 3.80 17.45 -15.52
N SER A 65 3.31 16.89 -16.64
CA SER A 65 3.06 17.63 -17.88
C SER A 65 2.00 18.74 -17.73
N LYS A 66 1.12 18.62 -16.72
CA LYS A 66 0.08 19.61 -16.38
C LYS A 66 0.45 20.50 -15.19
N ASN A 67 1.70 20.45 -14.72
CA ASN A 67 2.19 21.16 -13.54
C ASN A 67 1.39 20.84 -12.24
N ILE A 68 0.87 19.61 -12.11
CA ILE A 68 0.15 19.13 -10.94
C ILE A 68 1.12 18.32 -10.08
N LYS A 69 1.26 18.68 -8.80
CA LYS A 69 2.10 17.95 -7.84
C LYS A 69 1.38 16.68 -7.37
N PHE A 70 2.07 15.54 -7.49
CA PHE A 70 1.55 14.26 -7.01
C PHE A 70 2.30 13.81 -5.76
N TYR A 71 1.56 13.38 -4.73
CA TYR A 71 2.11 12.91 -3.47
C TYR A 71 1.62 11.50 -3.19
N VAL A 72 2.53 10.57 -2.99
CA VAL A 72 2.22 9.25 -2.43
C VAL A 72 2.34 9.36 -0.92
N MET A 73 1.30 8.93 -0.20
CA MET A 73 1.22 9.08 1.25
C MET A 73 0.95 7.73 1.92
N TYR A 74 1.55 7.55 3.09
CA TYR A 74 1.29 6.42 3.96
C TYR A 74 0.71 6.90 5.30
N GLY A 75 -0.13 6.06 5.89
CA GLY A 75 -0.69 6.28 7.21
C GLY A 75 -1.79 5.29 7.55
N GLN A 76 -2.20 5.34 8.80
CA GLN A 76 -3.25 4.51 9.37
C GLN A 76 -4.32 5.37 10.05
N THR A 77 -5.51 4.82 10.24
CA THR A 77 -6.62 5.51 10.93
C THR A 77 -6.23 5.95 12.32
N GLU A 78 -5.41 5.15 12.99
CA GLU A 78 -4.88 5.37 14.33
C GLU A 78 -3.97 6.61 14.44
N ALA A 79 -3.51 7.15 13.30
CA ALA A 79 -2.75 8.41 13.24
C ALA A 79 -3.40 9.41 12.29
N THR A 80 -4.74 9.51 12.27
CA THR A 80 -5.53 10.43 11.44
C THR A 80 -5.11 10.41 9.97
N ALA A 81 -4.83 9.21 9.48
CA ALA A 81 -4.59 8.82 8.09
C ALA A 81 -3.37 9.43 7.38
N ARG A 82 -2.49 10.17 8.04
CA ARG A 82 -1.26 10.71 7.42
C ARG A 82 -0.09 10.64 8.39
N MET A 83 0.94 9.87 8.02
CA MET A 83 2.16 9.69 8.81
C MET A 83 3.41 10.04 8.00
N SER A 84 3.38 9.75 6.70
CA SER A 84 4.47 10.09 5.79
C SER A 84 3.96 10.47 4.40
N TYR A 85 4.86 11.05 3.62
CA TYR A 85 4.64 11.36 2.22
C TYR A 85 5.94 11.26 1.42
N LEU A 86 5.82 10.81 0.19
CA LEU A 86 6.91 10.86 -0.79
C LEU A 86 6.83 12.20 -1.53
N PRO A 87 7.87 13.05 -1.44
CA PRO A 87 7.89 14.31 -2.16
C PRO A 87 7.80 14.09 -3.69
N PRO A 88 7.06 14.92 -4.43
CA PRO A 88 6.89 14.75 -5.88
C PRO A 88 8.20 14.66 -6.68
N LYS A 89 9.23 15.38 -6.24
CA LYS A 89 10.56 15.40 -6.87
C LYS A 89 11.31 14.06 -6.73
N ASP A 90 10.93 13.23 -5.76
CA ASP A 90 11.63 12.01 -5.39
C ASP A 90 10.90 10.73 -5.86
N ILE A 91 9.72 10.84 -6.49
CA ILE A 91 8.94 9.70 -6.95
C ILE A 91 9.74 8.81 -7.91
N GLU A 92 10.41 9.41 -8.89
CA GLU A 92 11.22 8.67 -9.88
C GLU A 92 12.49 8.07 -9.26
N ARG A 93 13.06 8.76 -8.26
CA ARG A 93 14.31 8.37 -7.60
C ARG A 93 14.12 7.34 -6.48
N LYS A 94 12.95 7.33 -5.87
CA LYS A 94 12.62 6.50 -4.69
C LYS A 94 11.38 5.64 -4.94
N PRO A 95 11.42 4.76 -5.95
CA PRO A 95 10.29 3.91 -6.26
C PRO A 95 9.90 3.06 -5.04
N ASP A 96 8.59 2.83 -4.87
CA ASP A 96 8.00 2.07 -3.74
C ASP A 96 8.20 2.68 -2.33
N SER A 97 8.84 3.84 -2.20
CA SER A 97 8.99 4.51 -0.91
C SER A 97 7.66 5.10 -0.43
N ILE A 98 7.42 5.00 0.87
CA ILE A 98 6.39 5.79 1.57
C ILE A 98 6.87 7.19 1.94
N GLY A 99 8.12 7.52 1.59
CA GLY A 99 8.73 8.82 1.77
C GLY A 99 9.29 9.06 3.17
N ILE A 100 9.12 10.29 3.62
CA ILE A 100 9.59 10.82 4.89
C ILE A 100 8.40 11.18 5.79
N SER A 101 8.65 11.31 7.10
CA SER A 101 7.61 11.71 8.06
C SER A 101 7.00 13.08 7.70
N ILE A 102 5.72 13.26 8.01
CA ILE A 102 5.07 14.59 7.95
C ILE A 102 5.73 15.54 8.96
N PRO A 103 5.59 16.87 8.79
CA PRO A 103 6.05 17.85 9.78
C PRO A 103 5.50 17.52 11.18
N ASN A 104 6.36 17.65 12.20
CA ASN A 104 6.08 17.32 13.61
C ASN A 104 5.82 15.83 13.90
N GLY A 105 5.91 14.95 12.91
CA GLY A 105 5.91 13.51 13.10
C GLY A 105 7.33 12.95 13.08
N LYS A 106 7.52 11.74 13.62
CA LYS A 106 8.78 11.00 13.59
C LYS A 106 8.50 9.54 13.23
N LEU A 107 9.28 8.98 12.29
CA LEU A 107 9.32 7.57 11.96
C LEU A 107 10.64 6.96 12.39
N TRP A 108 10.61 5.72 12.85
CA TRP A 108 11.78 4.88 13.09
C TRP A 108 11.44 3.41 12.98
N ILE A 109 12.44 2.56 13.02
CA ILE A 109 12.30 1.10 12.95
C ILE A 109 12.72 0.50 14.30
N GLU A 110 11.96 -0.47 14.79
CA GLU A 110 12.31 -1.28 15.96
C GLU A 110 12.56 -2.75 15.57
N ASP A 111 13.57 -3.35 16.22
CA ASP A 111 13.81 -4.80 16.11
C ASP A 111 12.76 -5.61 16.94
N SER A 112 12.85 -6.93 16.86
CA SER A 112 11.96 -7.85 17.61
C SER A 112 12.08 -7.74 19.14
N LYS A 113 13.08 -7.02 19.64
CA LYS A 113 13.29 -6.73 21.08
C LYS A 113 12.88 -5.31 21.46
N GLY A 114 12.32 -4.54 20.53
CA GLY A 114 11.92 -3.15 20.73
C GLY A 114 13.07 -2.15 20.76
N ARG A 115 14.25 -2.50 20.23
CA ARG A 115 15.41 -1.59 20.15
C ARG A 115 15.38 -0.86 18.81
N ILE A 116 15.72 0.43 18.84
CA ILE A 116 15.81 1.24 17.62
C ILE A 116 16.88 0.67 16.69
N VAL A 117 16.53 0.48 15.43
CA VAL A 117 17.44 0.06 14.36
C VAL A 117 18.06 1.31 13.74
N GLU A 118 19.38 1.44 13.86
CA GLU A 118 20.14 2.58 13.31
C GLU A 118 20.75 2.26 11.93
N GLN A 119 20.92 0.98 11.61
CA GLN A 119 21.50 0.55 10.34
C GLN A 119 20.48 0.65 9.21
N SER A 120 20.83 1.40 8.16
CA SER A 120 20.03 1.48 6.92
C SER A 120 19.83 0.10 6.30
N ASP A 121 18.73 -0.07 5.56
CA ASP A 121 18.31 -1.29 4.88
C ASP A 121 18.02 -2.51 5.80
N SER A 122 18.11 -2.33 7.12
CA SER A 122 17.64 -3.35 8.07
C SER A 122 16.13 -3.28 8.25
N VAL A 123 15.50 -4.46 8.29
CA VAL A 123 14.04 -4.59 8.40
C VAL A 123 13.62 -4.74 9.86
N GLY A 124 12.59 -4.02 10.26
CA GLY A 124 11.95 -4.14 11.57
C GLY A 124 10.54 -3.55 11.55
N GLU A 125 9.91 -3.45 12.72
CA GLU A 125 8.59 -2.84 12.85
C GLU A 125 8.67 -1.32 12.69
N LEU A 126 7.82 -0.77 11.82
CA LEU A 126 7.70 0.68 11.66
C LEU A 126 6.94 1.29 12.82
N ILE A 127 7.56 2.26 13.46
CA ILE A 127 6.96 3.01 14.56
C ILE A 127 6.78 4.46 14.14
N TYR A 128 5.69 5.06 14.59
CA TYR A 128 5.40 6.47 14.34
C TYR A 128 5.11 7.20 15.64
N SER A 129 5.57 8.43 15.75
CA SER A 129 5.18 9.36 16.82
C SER A 129 4.72 10.69 16.24
N GLY A 130 3.62 11.21 16.79
CA GLY A 130 3.06 12.50 16.37
C GLY A 130 1.82 12.86 17.18
N GLU A 131 1.48 14.16 17.17
CA GLU A 131 0.29 14.67 17.89
C GLU A 131 -1.03 14.16 17.28
N ASN A 132 -0.96 13.64 16.05
CA ASN A 132 -2.10 13.05 15.33
C ASN A 132 -2.33 11.57 15.67
N VAL A 133 -1.52 10.95 16.53
CA VAL A 133 -1.79 9.59 17.03
C VAL A 133 -3.02 9.61 17.93
N SER A 134 -3.96 8.69 17.69
CA SER A 134 -5.16 8.53 18.52
C SER A 134 -4.80 8.10 19.94
N MET A 135 -5.63 8.46 20.90
CA MET A 135 -5.42 8.10 22.31
C MET A 135 -5.61 6.60 22.60
N GLY A 136 -6.12 5.82 21.67
CA GLY A 136 -6.37 4.39 21.79
C GLY A 136 -7.72 3.98 21.21
N TYR A 137 -8.06 2.70 21.37
CA TYR A 137 -9.36 2.16 20.97
C TYR A 137 -10.34 2.23 22.13
N ALA A 138 -11.57 2.68 21.86
CA ALA A 138 -12.70 2.59 22.77
C ALA A 138 -13.65 1.48 22.31
N ARG A 139 -13.84 0.43 23.12
CA ARG A 139 -14.77 -0.69 22.91
C ARG A 139 -16.04 -0.54 23.74
N SER A 140 -15.98 0.28 24.78
CA SER A 140 -17.06 0.58 25.71
C SER A 140 -17.00 2.03 26.16
N LEU A 141 -18.07 2.55 26.78
CA LEU A 141 -18.10 3.93 27.29
C LEU A 141 -17.01 4.22 28.33
N ILE A 142 -16.66 3.24 29.15
CA ILE A 142 -15.61 3.37 30.16
C ILE A 142 -14.23 3.65 29.53
N ASP A 143 -14.00 3.15 28.30
CA ASP A 143 -12.73 3.36 27.61
C ASP A 143 -12.48 4.82 27.24
N LEU A 144 -13.56 5.63 27.15
CA LEU A 144 -13.46 7.07 26.86
C LEU A 144 -12.85 7.87 28.02
N GLU A 145 -12.85 7.32 29.22
CA GLU A 145 -12.28 7.95 30.43
C GLU A 145 -10.78 7.63 30.62
N LEU A 146 -10.22 6.73 29.81
CA LEU A 146 -8.87 6.16 30.05
C LEU A 146 -7.72 7.09 29.63
N GLY A 147 -8.01 8.25 28.99
CA GLY A 147 -6.98 9.16 28.52
C GLY A 147 -6.11 8.59 27.37
N ASP A 148 -4.94 9.21 27.17
CA ASP A 148 -4.02 8.81 26.10
C ASP A 148 -3.18 7.59 26.47
N LYS A 149 -3.62 6.41 26.01
CA LYS A 149 -2.91 5.14 26.20
C LYS A 149 -1.74 4.94 25.26
N ASN A 150 -1.77 5.59 24.11
CA ASN A 150 -0.74 5.45 23.09
C ASN A 150 0.45 6.39 23.34
N ALA A 151 0.30 7.37 24.23
CA ALA A 151 1.35 8.35 24.54
C ALA A 151 1.98 8.96 23.27
N ARG A 152 1.12 9.21 22.24
CA ARG A 152 1.50 9.73 20.91
C ARG A 152 2.44 8.82 20.12
N ILE A 153 2.55 7.54 20.47
CA ILE A 153 3.37 6.54 19.79
C ILE A 153 2.45 5.46 19.20
N LEU A 154 2.63 5.16 17.93
CA LEU A 154 1.90 4.13 17.22
C LEU A 154 2.86 3.04 16.75
N LYS A 155 2.67 1.82 17.21
CA LYS A 155 3.22 0.60 16.62
C LYS A 155 2.33 0.22 15.44
N THR A 156 2.85 0.37 14.23
CA THR A 156 2.01 0.27 13.04
C THR A 156 1.62 -1.17 12.69
N GLY A 157 2.39 -2.15 13.17
CA GLY A 157 2.28 -3.54 12.74
C GLY A 157 2.82 -3.80 11.33
N ASP A 158 3.33 -2.78 10.66
CA ASP A 158 3.97 -2.93 9.36
C ASP A 158 5.48 -3.10 9.51
N LEU A 159 6.07 -3.96 8.69
CA LEU A 159 7.52 -4.11 8.59
C LEU A 159 8.05 -3.14 7.54
N ALA A 160 9.12 -2.45 7.87
CA ALA A 160 9.73 -1.48 6.99
C ALA A 160 11.25 -1.47 7.12
N ARG A 161 11.90 -0.84 6.19
CA ARG A 161 13.30 -0.42 6.24
C ARG A 161 13.41 1.05 5.87
N PHE A 162 14.54 1.66 6.13
CA PHE A 162 14.88 3.00 5.64
C PHE A 162 16.23 2.97 4.93
N ASP A 163 16.40 3.85 3.95
CA ASP A 163 17.67 3.99 3.25
C ASP A 163 18.59 5.04 3.93
N SER A 164 19.81 5.18 3.40
CA SER A 164 20.81 6.12 3.93
C SER A 164 20.39 7.60 3.82
N GLU A 165 19.34 7.92 3.06
CA GLU A 165 18.77 9.26 2.94
C GLU A 165 17.55 9.47 3.85
N GLY A 166 17.15 8.45 4.64
CA GLY A 166 16.02 8.50 5.58
C GLY A 166 14.65 8.32 4.93
N TYR A 167 14.57 7.75 3.72
CA TYR A 167 13.32 7.36 3.09
C TYR A 167 12.90 5.98 3.54
N PHE A 168 11.63 5.82 3.93
CA PHE A 168 11.08 4.56 4.40
C PHE A 168 10.40 3.76 3.29
N PHE A 169 10.49 2.41 3.40
CA PHE A 169 9.90 1.45 2.45
C PHE A 169 9.18 0.37 3.22
N ILE A 170 7.92 0.09 2.88
CA ILE A 170 7.17 -1.02 3.46
C ILE A 170 7.63 -2.32 2.83
N GLU A 171 8.03 -3.27 3.66
CA GLU A 171 8.46 -4.62 3.26
C GLU A 171 7.38 -5.68 3.52
N GLY A 172 6.36 -5.35 4.31
CA GLY A 172 5.22 -6.21 4.58
C GLY A 172 4.47 -5.80 5.84
N SER A 173 3.54 -6.65 6.27
CA SER A 173 2.80 -6.45 7.52
C SER A 173 2.93 -7.66 8.44
N ASN A 174 3.06 -7.42 9.74
CA ASN A 174 3.06 -8.47 10.76
C ASN A 174 1.77 -9.30 10.77
N ASN A 175 0.71 -8.80 10.15
CA ASN A 175 -0.59 -9.46 10.08
C ASN A 175 -0.80 -10.27 8.79
N ARG A 176 0.10 -10.17 7.80
CA ARG A 176 -0.02 -10.84 6.49
C ARG A 176 1.03 -11.94 6.32
N PHE A 177 1.04 -12.87 7.26
CA PHE A 177 1.85 -14.08 7.20
C PHE A 177 0.99 -15.32 7.25
N VAL A 178 1.44 -16.36 6.57
CA VAL A 178 0.92 -17.72 6.71
C VAL A 178 2.00 -18.62 7.30
N LYS A 179 1.59 -19.56 8.14
CA LYS A 179 2.46 -20.65 8.62
C LYS A 179 2.22 -21.86 7.74
N LEU A 180 3.17 -22.21 6.90
CA LEU A 180 3.06 -23.33 5.99
C LEU A 180 4.23 -24.30 6.21
N PHE A 181 3.93 -25.54 6.61
CA PHE A 181 4.94 -26.56 6.93
C PHE A 181 6.02 -26.07 7.93
N GLY A 182 5.62 -25.27 8.93
CA GLY A 182 6.54 -24.71 9.93
C GLY A 182 7.26 -23.42 9.50
N ASN A 183 7.21 -23.04 8.24
CA ASN A 183 7.79 -21.79 7.74
C ASN A 183 6.80 -20.63 7.85
N ARG A 184 7.30 -19.46 8.27
CA ARG A 184 6.55 -18.21 8.26
C ARG A 184 6.78 -17.48 6.93
N ILE A 185 5.74 -17.39 6.10
CA ILE A 185 5.80 -16.83 4.75
C ILE A 185 5.01 -15.54 4.70
N SER A 186 5.66 -14.46 4.28
CA SER A 186 5.03 -13.16 4.03
C SER A 186 4.25 -13.18 2.72
N LEU A 187 2.96 -12.93 2.78
CA LEU A 187 2.11 -12.79 1.59
C LEU A 187 2.48 -11.55 0.77
N ASP A 188 2.89 -10.47 1.45
CA ASP A 188 3.34 -9.24 0.78
C ASP A 188 4.64 -9.46 -0.02
N SER A 189 5.56 -10.27 0.52
CA SER A 189 6.79 -10.63 -0.21
C SER A 189 6.49 -11.45 -1.47
N LEU A 190 5.48 -12.32 -1.41
CA LEU A 190 5.04 -13.08 -2.59
C LEU A 190 4.44 -12.16 -3.65
N GLU A 191 3.60 -11.22 -3.26
CA GLU A 191 3.04 -10.22 -4.17
C GLU A 191 4.15 -9.38 -4.83
N LYS A 192 5.20 -9.03 -4.07
CA LYS A 192 6.37 -8.30 -4.60
C LYS A 192 7.15 -9.12 -5.64
N ILE A 193 7.35 -10.42 -5.40
CA ILE A 193 8.00 -11.34 -6.36
C ILE A 193 7.21 -11.39 -7.67
N VAL A 194 5.88 -11.50 -7.59
CA VAL A 194 5.00 -11.56 -8.76
C VAL A 194 4.96 -10.22 -9.50
N SER A 195 4.92 -9.11 -8.76
CA SER A 195 4.94 -7.75 -9.31
C SER A 195 6.24 -7.47 -10.09
N ASN A 196 7.38 -7.92 -9.60
CA ASN A 196 8.67 -7.78 -10.30
C ASN A 196 8.71 -8.49 -11.67
N LYS A 197 7.77 -9.43 -11.90
CA LYS A 197 7.58 -10.10 -13.19
C LYS A 197 6.52 -9.42 -14.08
N GLY A 198 6.01 -8.27 -13.67
CA GLY A 198 5.02 -7.49 -14.41
C GLY A 198 3.58 -7.96 -14.23
N PHE A 199 3.28 -8.81 -13.24
CA PHE A 199 1.92 -9.27 -12.95
C PHE A 199 1.38 -8.62 -11.68
N GLU A 200 0.15 -8.11 -11.76
CA GLU A 200 -0.56 -7.62 -10.58
C GLU A 200 -1.20 -8.79 -9.84
N SER A 201 -0.92 -8.93 -8.54
CA SER A 201 -1.37 -10.06 -7.74
C SER A 201 -1.79 -9.69 -6.33
N VAL A 202 -2.61 -10.57 -5.75
CA VAL A 202 -2.98 -10.58 -4.34
C VAL A 202 -2.78 -11.98 -3.80
N ALA A 203 -2.00 -12.13 -2.74
CA ALA A 203 -1.75 -13.40 -2.09
C ALA A 203 -2.66 -13.58 -0.87
N THR A 204 -3.25 -14.76 -0.77
CA THR A 204 -4.03 -15.22 0.38
C THR A 204 -3.55 -16.63 0.78
N GLY A 205 -3.94 -17.11 1.93
CA GLY A 205 -3.55 -18.47 2.31
C GLY A 205 -3.88 -18.82 3.76
N GLY A 206 -3.48 -20.02 4.13
CA GLY A 206 -3.64 -20.59 5.47
C GLY A 206 -2.64 -21.71 5.68
N ASP A 207 -2.88 -22.55 6.68
CA ASP A 207 -1.94 -23.58 7.16
C ASP A 207 -1.59 -24.67 6.13
N LYS A 208 -2.37 -24.80 5.04
CA LYS A 208 -2.19 -25.89 4.07
C LYS A 208 -1.74 -25.42 2.68
N LYS A 209 -2.07 -24.20 2.30
CA LYS A 209 -1.78 -23.68 0.95
C LYS A 209 -1.75 -22.17 0.90
N ILE A 210 -1.01 -21.67 -0.06
CA ILE A 210 -1.01 -20.28 -0.50
C ILE A 210 -1.76 -20.18 -1.83
N VAL A 211 -2.59 -19.16 -2.00
CA VAL A 211 -3.28 -18.86 -3.24
C VAL A 211 -2.82 -17.49 -3.72
N ILE A 212 -2.29 -17.43 -4.93
CA ILE A 212 -1.88 -16.17 -5.56
C ILE A 212 -2.92 -15.87 -6.64
N HIS A 213 -3.73 -14.86 -6.40
CA HIS A 213 -4.73 -14.36 -7.34
C HIS A 213 -4.06 -13.38 -8.28
N ILE A 214 -4.20 -13.59 -9.59
CA ILE A 214 -3.56 -12.76 -10.63
C ILE A 214 -4.61 -12.33 -11.63
N ILE A 215 -4.55 -11.07 -12.07
CA ILE A 215 -5.37 -10.59 -13.17
C ILE A 215 -5.00 -11.33 -14.46
N ASN A 216 -5.98 -11.75 -15.22
CA ASN A 216 -5.77 -12.47 -16.48
C ASN A 216 -4.79 -11.71 -17.40
N ASN A 217 -3.74 -12.40 -17.80
CA ASN A 217 -2.71 -11.86 -18.67
C ASN A 217 -2.29 -12.95 -19.68
N PRO A 218 -2.30 -12.68 -20.99
CA PRO A 218 -1.96 -13.67 -22.01
C PRO A 218 -0.51 -14.19 -21.93
N ASN A 219 0.37 -13.45 -21.30
CA ASN A 219 1.78 -13.83 -21.13
C ASN A 219 2.02 -14.66 -19.85
N LEU A 220 0.97 -14.99 -19.08
CA LEU A 220 1.09 -15.72 -17.82
C LEU A 220 1.21 -17.23 -18.06
N SER A 221 2.36 -17.78 -17.76
CA SER A 221 2.53 -19.24 -17.57
C SER A 221 2.39 -19.57 -16.09
N GLN A 222 1.25 -20.15 -15.70
CA GLN A 222 0.96 -20.47 -14.30
C GLN A 222 1.95 -21.47 -13.72
N ASP A 223 2.37 -22.48 -14.51
CA ASP A 223 3.30 -23.52 -14.05
C ASP A 223 4.72 -22.97 -13.88
N SER A 224 5.19 -22.13 -14.80
CA SER A 224 6.48 -21.46 -14.67
C SER A 224 6.50 -20.56 -13.43
N LEU A 225 5.48 -19.71 -13.27
CA LEU A 225 5.40 -18.82 -12.12
C LEU A 225 5.32 -19.58 -10.79
N ARG A 226 4.55 -20.67 -10.74
CA ARG A 226 4.44 -21.54 -9.56
C ARG A 226 5.77 -22.15 -9.19
N SER A 227 6.52 -22.69 -10.18
CA SER A 227 7.82 -23.30 -9.97
C SER A 227 8.84 -22.29 -9.45
N GLU A 228 8.90 -21.12 -10.03
CA GLU A 228 9.82 -20.06 -9.62
C GLU A 228 9.51 -19.54 -8.20
N ILE A 229 8.24 -19.36 -7.87
CA ILE A 229 7.84 -18.96 -6.51
C ILE A 229 8.22 -20.06 -5.52
N SER A 230 7.96 -21.33 -5.87
CA SER A 230 8.34 -22.50 -5.08
C SER A 230 9.84 -22.52 -4.76
N GLU A 231 10.67 -22.25 -5.74
CA GLU A 231 12.12 -22.17 -5.58
C GLU A 231 12.55 -21.03 -4.65
N VAL A 232 12.02 -19.84 -4.87
CA VAL A 232 12.38 -18.62 -4.08
C VAL A 232 12.00 -18.76 -2.61
N ILE A 233 10.83 -19.34 -2.30
CA ILE A 233 10.35 -19.45 -0.91
C ILE A 233 10.69 -20.79 -0.26
N GLY A 234 11.27 -21.73 -1.01
CA GLY A 234 11.65 -23.05 -0.50
C GLY A 234 10.47 -23.94 -0.08
N ILE A 235 9.30 -23.76 -0.71
CA ILE A 235 8.08 -24.53 -0.41
C ILE A 235 7.66 -25.34 -1.64
N ASN A 236 7.20 -26.58 -1.41
CA ASN A 236 6.75 -27.43 -2.49
C ASN A 236 5.65 -26.78 -3.32
N HIS A 237 5.77 -26.78 -4.64
CA HIS A 237 4.86 -26.17 -5.60
C HIS A 237 3.40 -26.64 -5.46
N VAL A 238 3.15 -27.83 -4.93
CA VAL A 238 1.80 -28.36 -4.66
C VAL A 238 1.04 -27.51 -3.64
N ALA A 239 1.74 -26.83 -2.74
CA ALA A 239 1.15 -25.94 -1.77
C ALA A 239 0.89 -24.51 -2.30
N ILE A 240 1.24 -24.23 -3.56
CA ILE A 240 1.05 -22.93 -4.21
C ILE A 240 0.01 -23.10 -5.33
N LYS A 241 -1.10 -22.38 -5.20
CA LYS A 241 -2.15 -22.32 -6.23
C LYS A 241 -2.10 -20.95 -6.91
N ILE A 242 -2.07 -20.92 -8.23
CA ILE A 242 -2.31 -19.71 -9.02
C ILE A 242 -3.80 -19.69 -9.38
N ASN A 243 -4.46 -18.59 -9.08
CA ASN A 243 -5.87 -18.35 -9.38
C ASN A 243 -5.99 -17.13 -10.31
N VAL A 244 -6.39 -17.35 -11.55
CA VAL A 244 -6.55 -16.27 -12.53
C VAL A 244 -7.97 -15.70 -12.39
N ILE A 245 -8.06 -14.39 -12.22
CA ILE A 245 -9.31 -13.67 -12.05
C ILE A 245 -9.38 -12.48 -13.02
N SER A 246 -10.57 -12.01 -13.30
CA SER A 246 -10.79 -10.85 -14.18
C SER A 246 -10.47 -9.53 -13.51
N GLU A 247 -10.80 -9.43 -12.22
CA GLU A 247 -10.55 -8.23 -11.40
C GLU A 247 -10.47 -8.61 -9.92
N PHE A 248 -9.79 -7.79 -9.12
CA PHE A 248 -9.75 -7.98 -7.67
C PHE A 248 -11.06 -7.50 -7.04
N PRO A 249 -11.69 -8.35 -6.17
CA PRO A 249 -12.84 -7.92 -5.38
C PRO A 249 -12.44 -6.79 -4.44
N ARG A 250 -13.33 -5.80 -4.30
CA ARG A 250 -13.07 -4.62 -3.48
C ARG A 250 -14.24 -4.33 -2.55
N LEU A 251 -13.91 -3.84 -1.37
CA LEU A 251 -14.86 -3.26 -0.44
C LEU A 251 -15.36 -1.89 -0.93
N ASP A 252 -16.43 -1.37 -0.36
CA ASP A 252 -17.02 -0.06 -0.70
C ASP A 252 -16.01 1.11 -0.59
N ASN A 253 -15.01 0.97 0.30
CA ASN A 253 -13.93 1.95 0.46
C ASN A 253 -12.80 1.80 -0.58
N GLY A 254 -12.93 0.88 -1.55
CA GLY A 254 -11.98 0.64 -2.62
C GLY A 254 -10.78 -0.25 -2.26
N LYS A 255 -10.67 -0.72 -1.03
CA LYS A 255 -9.62 -1.68 -0.61
C LYS A 255 -9.93 -3.08 -1.12
N ILE A 256 -8.89 -3.90 -1.29
CA ILE A 256 -9.04 -5.33 -1.64
C ILE A 256 -9.87 -6.05 -0.55
N ASP A 257 -10.85 -6.84 -0.98
CA ASP A 257 -11.60 -7.74 -0.10
C ASP A 257 -10.87 -9.07 0.06
N TYR A 258 -9.95 -9.13 0.99
CA TYR A 258 -9.21 -10.36 1.32
C TYR A 258 -10.11 -11.48 1.86
N ASN A 259 -11.21 -11.13 2.53
CA ASN A 259 -12.14 -12.13 3.05
C ASN A 259 -12.85 -12.86 1.92
N PHE A 260 -13.30 -12.14 0.91
CA PHE A 260 -13.87 -12.73 -0.29
C PHE A 260 -12.85 -13.65 -0.99
N LEU A 261 -11.61 -13.18 -1.20
CA LEU A 261 -10.55 -13.97 -1.84
C LEU A 261 -10.17 -15.22 -1.05
N ASN A 262 -10.13 -15.16 0.29
CA ASN A 262 -9.85 -16.33 1.12
C ASN A 262 -10.96 -17.39 1.06
N ASN A 263 -12.21 -16.98 0.87
CA ASN A 263 -13.38 -17.85 0.84
C ASN A 263 -13.71 -18.37 -0.58
N SER A 264 -13.16 -17.74 -1.62
CA SER A 264 -13.28 -18.16 -3.01
C SER A 264 -12.37 -19.38 -3.24
N LYS A 265 -12.91 -20.59 -3.04
CA LYS A 265 -12.21 -21.87 -3.19
C LYS A 265 -12.20 -22.38 -4.63
#